data_61d4728473857b17035695a6dc718572
#
_entry.id   61d4728473857b17035695a6dc718572
#
_cell.length_a   1.000
_cell.length_b   1.000
_cell.length_c   1.000
_cell.angle_alpha   90.00
_cell.angle_beta   90.00
_cell.angle_gamma   90.00
#
_symmetry.space_group_name_H-M   'P 1'
#
loop_
_entity.id
_entity.type
_entity.pdbx_description
1 polymer ?
#
loop_
_entity_poly.entity_id
_entity_poly.type
_entity_poly.pdbx_seq_one_letter_code
_entity_poly.pdbx_strand_id
1 'polypeptide(L)'
;IKGVRLVEKTLLPAANADGLTVVPMSDEQKYTFDLKGWITLPKLLDIEQLNAIRTHQMEFLYERNSLPLEEQDNHGGPSQILLDHPEVVGVLNEILSHQGLATEDCYGFRFDHTYTSHRKAGHDGFNPHGGGGYFNFSGDSHIYQMQMGRIHAGLTRVVWELNEVREGDGGTMFLSGSHKSAFPRPSALNKRENPLWESYACPAGSAVIFTEALCHTGTLWTNETWDRLCLFTCYNTINAKWGKACPSKTVIESFPLKRQTLFRGIWHGMGEVPGINKYYDDVNTGRFG
;
A
#
# COMPACT_ATOMS: atom_id res chain seq x y z
N ILE A 1 -8.43 23.65 37.11
CA ILE A 1 -9.35 23.00 36.12
C ILE A 1 -8.58 21.80 35.61
N LYS A 2 -8.88 20.60 36.15
CA LYS A 2 -8.31 19.35 35.68
C LYS A 2 -8.97 19.05 34.33
N GLY A 3 -8.20 19.17 33.23
CA GLY A 3 -8.65 18.78 31.89
C GLY A 3 -8.98 17.29 31.87
N VAL A 4 -10.23 16.97 31.67
CA VAL A 4 -10.69 15.64 31.34
C VAL A 4 -10.09 15.32 29.97
N ARG A 5 -9.03 14.53 29.94
CA ARG A 5 -8.63 13.84 28.70
C ARG A 5 -9.74 12.84 28.42
N LEU A 6 -10.65 13.20 27.53
CA LEU A 6 -11.43 12.19 26.83
C LEU A 6 -10.43 11.38 26.02
N VAL A 7 -10.05 10.21 26.54
CA VAL A 7 -9.43 9.17 25.73
C VAL A 7 -10.57 8.70 24.83
N GLU A 8 -10.70 9.31 23.64
CA GLU A 8 -11.52 8.73 22.60
C GLU A 8 -11.01 7.30 22.39
N LYS A 9 -11.87 6.34 22.69
CA LYS A 9 -11.63 4.94 22.41
C LYS A 9 -11.48 4.84 20.89
N THR A 10 -10.26 4.70 20.42
CA THR A 10 -9.97 4.49 19.00
C THR A 10 -10.72 3.26 18.55
N LEU A 11 -11.69 3.42 17.66
CA LEU A 11 -12.50 2.35 17.10
C LEU A 11 -11.79 1.66 15.91
N LEU A 12 -10.47 1.58 15.98
CA LEU A 12 -9.71 0.84 14.96
C LEU A 12 -10.03 -0.66 15.07
N PRO A 13 -10.19 -1.35 13.94
CA PRO A 13 -10.48 -2.77 13.94
C PRO A 13 -9.40 -3.57 14.67
N ALA A 14 -9.82 -4.44 15.60
CA ALA A 14 -8.90 -5.31 16.33
C ALA A 14 -8.45 -6.53 15.53
N ALA A 15 -9.20 -6.91 14.50
CA ALA A 15 -8.89 -8.03 13.61
C ALA A 15 -9.05 -7.62 12.14
N ASN A 16 -8.40 -8.34 11.21
CA ASN A 16 -8.63 -8.19 9.77
C ASN A 16 -9.91 -8.91 9.31
N ALA A 17 -10.15 -8.97 8.00
CA ALA A 17 -11.34 -9.62 7.45
C ALA A 17 -11.36 -11.16 7.62
N ASP A 18 -10.20 -11.77 7.83
CA ASP A 18 -10.07 -13.21 8.10
C ASP A 18 -10.12 -13.54 9.61
N GLY A 19 -10.41 -12.54 10.46
CA GLY A 19 -10.46 -12.69 11.91
C GLY A 19 -9.09 -12.76 12.60
N LEU A 20 -8.01 -12.49 11.89
CA LEU A 20 -6.67 -12.46 12.45
C LEU A 20 -6.41 -11.14 13.18
N THR A 21 -5.82 -11.23 14.38
CA THR A 21 -5.54 -10.07 15.21
C THR A 21 -4.60 -9.09 14.51
N VAL A 22 -5.00 -7.83 14.41
CA VAL A 22 -4.15 -6.76 13.86
C VAL A 22 -2.92 -6.56 14.75
N VAL A 23 -1.75 -6.52 14.15
CA VAL A 23 -0.47 -6.32 14.82
C VAL A 23 -0.11 -4.82 14.78
N PRO A 24 -0.16 -4.10 15.90
CA PRO A 24 0.17 -2.68 15.91
C PRO A 24 1.62 -2.41 15.51
N MET A 25 1.86 -1.27 14.91
CA MET A 25 3.21 -0.77 14.65
C MET A 25 3.99 -0.59 15.96
N SER A 26 5.23 -1.10 16.01
CA SER A 26 6.12 -0.83 17.14
C SER A 26 6.60 0.63 17.14
N ASP A 27 7.07 1.14 18.29
CA ASP A 27 7.62 2.49 18.38
C ASP A 27 8.86 2.67 17.49
N GLU A 28 9.67 1.63 17.33
CA GLU A 28 10.82 1.63 16.42
C GLU A 28 10.38 1.72 14.95
N GLN A 29 9.35 0.97 14.56
CA GLN A 29 8.78 1.06 13.21
C GLN A 29 8.20 2.44 12.93
N LYS A 30 7.48 3.03 13.89
CA LYS A 30 6.91 4.39 13.80
C LYS A 30 8.01 5.42 13.59
N TYR A 31 9.05 5.37 14.43
CA TYR A 31 10.17 6.29 14.33
C TYR A 31 10.92 6.12 13.00
N THR A 32 11.17 4.88 12.58
CA THR A 32 11.87 4.57 11.33
C THR A 32 11.05 5.06 10.13
N PHE A 33 9.74 4.78 10.10
CA PHE A 33 8.88 5.25 9.02
C PHE A 33 8.82 6.77 8.96
N ASP A 34 8.67 7.45 10.12
CA ASP A 34 8.68 8.91 10.16
C ASP A 34 10.03 9.48 9.70
N LEU A 35 11.14 8.87 10.08
CA LEU A 35 12.48 9.32 9.68
C LEU A 35 12.75 9.11 8.19
N LYS A 36 12.47 7.90 7.69
CA LYS A 36 12.86 7.46 6.34
C LYS A 36 11.77 7.62 5.29
N GLY A 37 10.50 7.54 5.67
CA GLY A 37 9.33 7.49 4.78
C GLY A 37 9.01 6.09 4.27
N TRP A 38 9.72 5.06 4.76
CA TRP A 38 9.52 3.66 4.39
C TRP A 38 10.00 2.69 5.48
N ILE A 39 9.43 1.49 5.47
CA ILE A 39 9.83 0.34 6.32
C ILE A 39 9.68 -0.97 5.55
N THR A 40 10.36 -2.01 6.04
CA THR A 40 10.20 -3.39 5.58
C THR A 40 9.62 -4.25 6.69
N LEU A 41 8.60 -5.04 6.37
CA LEU A 41 8.04 -6.08 7.22
C LEU A 41 8.47 -7.43 6.63
N PRO A 42 9.44 -8.12 7.23
CA PRO A 42 10.04 -9.30 6.61
C PRO A 42 9.17 -10.55 6.81
N LYS A 43 9.07 -11.37 5.77
CA LYS A 43 8.54 -12.75 5.83
C LYS A 43 7.17 -12.86 6.49
N LEU A 44 6.19 -12.13 5.97
CA LEU A 44 4.82 -12.12 6.48
C LEU A 44 3.99 -13.33 6.01
N LEU A 45 4.32 -13.90 4.86
CA LEU A 45 3.60 -15.02 4.26
C LEU A 45 4.30 -16.33 4.60
N ASP A 46 3.53 -17.34 4.94
CA ASP A 46 4.03 -18.71 5.00
C ASP A 46 4.27 -19.27 3.58
N ILE A 47 4.85 -20.46 3.49
CA ILE A 47 5.25 -21.04 2.21
C ILE A 47 4.05 -21.46 1.35
N GLU A 48 2.93 -21.85 1.96
CA GLU A 48 1.72 -22.28 1.25
C GLU A 48 1.02 -21.07 0.66
N GLN A 49 0.81 -20.01 1.45
CA GLN A 49 0.29 -18.72 1.01
C GLN A 49 1.14 -18.14 -0.12
N LEU A 50 2.46 -18.10 0.07
CA LEU A 50 3.39 -17.55 -0.90
C LEU A 50 3.32 -18.27 -2.25
N ASN A 51 3.29 -19.60 -2.23
CA ASN A 51 3.22 -20.41 -3.47
C ASN A 51 1.86 -20.24 -4.17
N ALA A 52 0.76 -20.24 -3.43
CA ALA A 52 -0.57 -20.01 -3.99
C ALA A 52 -0.68 -18.62 -4.66
N ILE A 53 -0.15 -17.59 -3.99
CA ILE A 53 -0.14 -16.22 -4.52
C ILE A 53 0.75 -16.11 -5.76
N ARG A 54 1.94 -16.70 -5.75
CA ARG A 54 2.83 -16.72 -6.93
C ARG A 54 2.15 -17.34 -8.15
N THR A 55 1.54 -18.50 -7.96
CA THR A 55 0.79 -19.19 -9.02
C THR A 55 -0.29 -18.29 -9.57
N HIS A 56 -1.15 -17.76 -8.71
CA HIS A 56 -2.22 -16.84 -9.12
C HIS A 56 -1.67 -15.61 -9.87
N GLN A 57 -0.60 -14.97 -9.39
CA GLN A 57 -0.03 -13.79 -10.05
C GLN A 57 0.53 -14.13 -11.44
N MET A 58 1.15 -15.29 -11.62
CA MET A 58 1.66 -15.72 -12.92
C MET A 58 0.51 -16.04 -13.88
N GLU A 59 -0.52 -16.75 -13.42
CA GLU A 59 -1.73 -17.03 -14.22
C GLU A 59 -2.47 -15.72 -14.57
N PHE A 60 -2.61 -14.80 -13.62
CA PHE A 60 -3.21 -13.50 -13.87
C PHE A 60 -2.47 -12.69 -14.93
N LEU A 61 -1.14 -12.71 -14.94
CA LEU A 61 -0.33 -11.98 -15.91
C LEU A 61 -0.35 -12.59 -17.32
N TYR A 62 -0.36 -13.91 -17.41
CA TYR A 62 -0.10 -14.60 -18.67
C TYR A 62 -1.26 -15.45 -19.19
N GLU A 63 -2.16 -15.86 -18.30
CA GLU A 63 -3.27 -16.77 -18.61
C GLU A 63 -4.59 -16.30 -17.97
N ARG A 64 -4.78 -14.99 -17.84
CA ARG A 64 -5.90 -14.38 -17.10
C ARG A 64 -7.26 -14.99 -17.42
N ASN A 65 -7.51 -15.34 -18.68
CA ASN A 65 -8.79 -15.89 -19.12
C ASN A 65 -9.03 -17.34 -18.64
N SER A 66 -8.01 -18.03 -18.12
CA SER A 66 -8.13 -19.36 -17.50
C SER A 66 -8.66 -19.29 -16.07
N LEU A 67 -8.51 -18.13 -15.41
CA LEU A 67 -8.98 -17.92 -14.04
C LEU A 67 -10.51 -17.72 -14.01
N PRO A 68 -11.16 -18.15 -12.91
CA PRO A 68 -12.54 -17.75 -12.62
C PRO A 68 -12.70 -16.22 -12.62
N LEU A 69 -13.86 -15.71 -12.98
CA LEU A 69 -14.10 -14.27 -13.11
C LEU A 69 -13.79 -13.50 -11.81
N GLU A 70 -14.09 -14.10 -10.67
CA GLU A 70 -13.81 -13.58 -9.32
C GLU A 70 -12.33 -13.54 -8.97
N GLU A 71 -11.49 -14.23 -9.74
CA GLU A 71 -10.04 -14.26 -9.55
C GLU A 71 -9.26 -13.43 -10.59
N GLN A 72 -9.93 -12.88 -11.59
CA GLN A 72 -9.31 -12.15 -12.70
C GLN A 72 -8.87 -10.73 -12.33
N ASP A 73 -8.25 -10.58 -11.16
CA ASP A 73 -7.66 -9.32 -10.66
C ASP A 73 -6.38 -9.61 -9.90
N ASN A 74 -5.51 -8.60 -9.74
CA ASN A 74 -4.28 -8.71 -8.94
C ASN A 74 -4.54 -9.23 -7.51
N HIS A 75 -5.69 -8.89 -6.94
CA HIS A 75 -6.10 -9.31 -5.61
C HIS A 75 -7.20 -10.39 -5.62
N GLY A 76 -7.43 -11.05 -6.75
CA GLY A 76 -8.37 -12.16 -6.82
C GLY A 76 -7.85 -13.41 -6.11
N GLY A 77 -8.75 -14.37 -5.85
CA GLY A 77 -8.40 -15.68 -5.30
C GLY A 77 -7.50 -15.61 -4.06
N PRO A 78 -6.39 -16.39 -4.04
CA PRO A 78 -5.49 -16.44 -2.89
C PRO A 78 -4.79 -15.10 -2.61
N SER A 79 -4.67 -14.21 -3.59
CA SER A 79 -3.99 -12.92 -3.43
C SER A 79 -4.81 -11.89 -2.63
N GLN A 80 -6.06 -12.15 -2.33
CA GLN A 80 -6.93 -11.24 -1.57
C GLN A 80 -6.41 -10.96 -0.15
N ILE A 81 -5.72 -11.92 0.48
CA ILE A 81 -5.19 -11.76 1.84
C ILE A 81 -4.14 -10.65 1.94
N LEU A 82 -3.52 -10.29 0.82
CA LEU A 82 -2.53 -9.20 0.75
C LEU A 82 -3.17 -7.82 0.97
N LEU A 83 -4.48 -7.68 0.75
CA LEU A 83 -5.20 -6.42 0.91
C LEU A 83 -5.26 -5.93 2.35
N ASP A 84 -5.32 -6.84 3.30
CA ASP A 84 -5.52 -6.51 4.71
C ASP A 84 -4.78 -7.47 5.66
N HIS A 85 -3.57 -7.87 5.27
CA HIS A 85 -2.70 -8.64 6.15
C HIS A 85 -2.55 -7.94 7.52
N PRO A 86 -2.64 -8.65 8.65
CA PRO A 86 -2.72 -8.03 9.99
C PRO A 86 -1.64 -7.01 10.31
N GLU A 87 -0.38 -7.28 9.93
CA GLU A 87 0.72 -6.34 10.15
C GLU A 87 0.63 -5.12 9.22
N VAL A 88 0.20 -5.30 7.98
CA VAL A 88 -0.02 -4.20 7.04
C VAL A 88 -1.18 -3.30 7.54
N VAL A 89 -2.27 -3.90 8.01
CA VAL A 89 -3.39 -3.15 8.62
C VAL A 89 -2.90 -2.34 9.82
N GLY A 90 -2.04 -2.92 10.67
CA GLY A 90 -1.47 -2.22 11.81
C GLY A 90 -0.69 -0.97 11.42
N VAL A 91 0.12 -1.06 10.36
CA VAL A 91 0.85 0.10 9.82
C VAL A 91 -0.13 1.12 9.23
N LEU A 92 -1.06 0.70 8.37
CA LEU A 92 -2.02 1.61 7.73
C LEU A 92 -2.96 2.29 8.75
N ASN A 93 -3.30 1.61 9.83
CA ASN A 93 -4.06 2.20 10.94
C ASN A 93 -3.31 3.36 11.60
N GLU A 94 -2.00 3.27 11.72
CA GLU A 94 -1.18 4.30 12.35
C GLU A 94 -0.93 5.50 11.42
N ILE A 95 -0.63 5.24 10.14
CA ILE A 95 -0.10 6.27 9.24
C ILE A 95 -1.14 6.86 8.28
N LEU A 96 -2.30 6.23 8.12
CA LEU A 96 -3.26 6.60 7.06
C LEU A 96 -4.71 6.63 7.53
N SER A 97 -5.09 5.81 8.51
CA SER A 97 -6.49 5.60 8.87
C SER A 97 -7.15 6.84 9.43
N HIS A 98 -8.36 7.13 8.94
CA HIS A 98 -9.26 8.10 9.57
C HIS A 98 -9.99 7.44 10.72
N GLN A 99 -9.50 7.64 11.94
CA GLN A 99 -9.98 6.95 13.14
C GLN A 99 -11.47 7.14 13.44
N GLY A 100 -12.02 8.33 13.16
CA GLY A 100 -13.44 8.63 13.37
C GLY A 100 -14.39 7.92 12.39
N LEU A 101 -13.85 7.26 11.36
CA LEU A 101 -14.61 6.57 10.33
C LEU A 101 -14.27 5.08 10.23
N ALA A 102 -13.36 4.61 11.08
CA ALA A 102 -13.11 3.19 11.28
C ALA A 102 -14.10 2.62 12.31
N THR A 103 -14.50 1.39 12.09
CA THR A 103 -15.28 0.58 13.05
C THR A 103 -14.69 -0.82 13.09
N GLU A 104 -15.19 -1.68 13.98
CA GLU A 104 -14.76 -3.10 13.99
C GLU A 104 -14.99 -3.78 12.63
N ASP A 105 -16.03 -3.38 11.90
CA ASP A 105 -16.41 -3.98 10.63
C ASP A 105 -15.95 -3.17 9.39
N CYS A 106 -15.23 -2.06 9.58
CA CYS A 106 -14.90 -1.13 8.50
C CYS A 106 -13.52 -0.51 8.70
N TYR A 107 -12.67 -0.60 7.68
CA TYR A 107 -11.35 0.04 7.71
C TYR A 107 -11.45 1.57 7.60
N GLY A 108 -10.57 2.29 8.31
CA GLY A 108 -10.45 3.75 8.26
C GLY A 108 -9.64 4.27 7.08
N PHE A 109 -9.24 3.40 6.17
CA PHE A 109 -8.52 3.68 4.93
C PHE A 109 -9.17 2.91 3.77
N ARG A 110 -8.73 3.16 2.55
CA ARG A 110 -9.28 2.53 1.36
C ARG A 110 -8.18 2.06 0.42
N PHE A 111 -8.52 1.07 -0.43
CA PHE A 111 -7.73 0.71 -1.60
C PHE A 111 -7.75 1.84 -2.62
N ASP A 112 -6.61 2.13 -3.22
CA ASP A 112 -6.51 3.12 -4.29
C ASP A 112 -6.34 2.44 -5.65
N HIS A 113 -5.21 1.79 -5.90
CA HIS A 113 -4.92 1.06 -7.14
C HIS A 113 -3.84 0.02 -6.91
N THR A 114 -3.64 -0.86 -7.89
CA THR A 114 -2.66 -1.94 -7.82
C THR A 114 -2.11 -2.28 -9.20
N TYR A 115 -0.94 -2.91 -9.22
CA TYR A 115 -0.41 -3.61 -10.39
C TYR A 115 0.61 -4.66 -9.96
N THR A 116 0.72 -5.73 -10.74
CA THR A 116 1.76 -6.75 -10.58
C THR A 116 2.93 -6.44 -11.52
N SER A 117 4.13 -6.59 -11.02
CA SER A 117 5.36 -6.43 -11.79
C SER A 117 6.14 -7.74 -11.82
N HIS A 118 6.41 -8.24 -13.01
CA HIS A 118 7.29 -9.38 -13.26
C HIS A 118 8.48 -8.90 -14.09
N ARG A 119 9.68 -8.96 -13.54
CA ARG A 119 10.91 -8.45 -14.17
C ARG A 119 11.98 -9.50 -14.21
N LYS A 120 12.51 -9.74 -15.41
CA LYS A 120 13.66 -10.60 -15.66
C LYS A 120 14.96 -9.82 -15.48
N ALA A 121 16.07 -10.53 -15.33
CA ALA A 121 17.39 -9.91 -15.36
C ALA A 121 17.56 -9.02 -16.60
N GLY A 122 18.16 -7.86 -16.42
CA GLY A 122 18.33 -6.87 -17.47
C GLY A 122 17.18 -5.88 -17.64
N HIS A 123 16.02 -6.07 -16.98
CA HIS A 123 14.93 -5.09 -16.99
C HIS A 123 15.22 -3.92 -16.07
N ASP A 124 15.26 -2.70 -16.64
CA ASP A 124 15.40 -1.48 -15.85
C ASP A 124 14.07 -1.09 -15.18
N GLY A 125 14.17 -0.24 -14.19
CA GLY A 125 13.04 0.32 -13.48
C GLY A 125 12.53 1.62 -14.08
N PHE A 126 11.80 2.37 -13.28
CA PHE A 126 11.28 3.69 -13.63
C PHE A 126 12.17 4.81 -13.06
N ASN A 127 12.08 5.99 -13.66
CA ASN A 127 12.87 7.15 -13.26
C ASN A 127 12.50 7.68 -11.87
N PRO A 128 13.45 8.35 -11.15
CA PRO A 128 13.20 9.00 -9.89
C PRO A 128 12.03 9.98 -9.95
N HIS A 129 11.06 9.82 -9.04
CA HIS A 129 9.91 10.71 -8.87
C HIS A 129 9.48 10.78 -7.41
N GLY A 130 8.51 11.64 -7.10
CA GLY A 130 8.13 11.93 -5.72
C GLY A 130 9.18 12.74 -4.96
N GLY A 131 8.88 13.09 -3.72
CA GLY A 131 9.75 13.80 -2.79
C GLY A 131 10.00 15.26 -3.12
N GLY A 132 10.71 15.94 -2.22
CA GLY A 132 11.21 17.29 -2.47
C GLY A 132 10.19 18.41 -2.35
N GLY A 133 9.11 18.24 -1.61
CA GLY A 133 8.08 19.28 -1.43
C GLY A 133 7.44 19.76 -2.72
N TYR A 134 7.77 19.12 -3.85
CA TYR A 134 7.32 19.51 -5.16
C TYR A 134 6.08 18.69 -5.55
N PHE A 135 4.93 19.30 -5.41
CA PHE A 135 3.68 18.71 -5.85
C PHE A 135 3.36 19.21 -7.25
N ASN A 136 3.59 18.37 -8.25
CA ASN A 136 3.07 18.60 -9.59
C ASN A 136 1.55 18.38 -9.68
N PHE A 137 0.93 17.94 -8.58
CA PHE A 137 -0.45 17.53 -8.53
C PHE A 137 -1.17 18.26 -7.41
N SER A 138 -2.29 18.87 -7.74
CA SER A 138 -3.20 19.41 -6.76
C SER A 138 -3.94 18.28 -6.07
N GLY A 139 -3.85 18.18 -4.76
CA GLY A 139 -4.60 17.23 -3.95
C GLY A 139 -3.77 16.62 -2.82
N ASP A 140 -4.47 16.02 -1.88
CA ASP A 140 -3.89 15.53 -0.62
C ASP A 140 -3.22 14.16 -0.72
N SER A 141 -3.20 13.55 -1.91
CA SER A 141 -2.72 12.17 -2.08
C SER A 141 -1.22 11.98 -1.85
N HIS A 142 -0.40 13.00 -2.13
CA HIS A 142 1.06 12.92 -2.03
C HIS A 142 1.61 13.83 -0.92
N ILE A 143 0.81 14.11 0.09
CA ILE A 143 1.17 14.98 1.21
C ILE A 143 1.52 14.13 2.42
N TYR A 144 2.70 14.37 2.97
CA TYR A 144 3.08 13.85 4.28
C TYR A 144 2.93 14.95 5.33
N GLN A 145 2.09 14.71 6.32
CA GLN A 145 1.80 15.67 7.37
C GLN A 145 2.10 15.09 8.74
N MET A 146 2.62 15.92 9.63
CA MET A 146 2.87 15.59 11.03
C MET A 146 2.14 16.58 11.92
N GLN A 147 1.37 16.08 12.85
CA GLN A 147 0.66 16.92 13.82
C GLN A 147 0.45 16.17 15.13
N MET A 148 0.85 16.78 16.24
CA MET A 148 0.56 16.28 17.60
C MET A 148 0.95 14.81 17.85
N GLY A 149 2.12 14.38 17.35
CA GLY A 149 2.59 13.01 17.51
C GLY A 149 1.90 11.98 16.61
N ARG A 150 1.17 12.44 15.60
CA ARG A 150 0.58 11.62 14.55
C ARG A 150 1.12 12.01 13.19
N ILE A 151 1.12 11.07 12.27
CA ILE A 151 1.45 11.32 10.87
C ILE A 151 0.26 10.97 9.99
N HIS A 152 0.19 11.63 8.85
CA HIS A 152 -0.68 11.27 7.74
C HIS A 152 0.21 11.11 6.51
N ALA A 153 0.36 9.87 6.05
CA ALA A 153 1.33 9.53 5.01
C ALA A 153 0.81 9.77 3.57
N GLY A 154 -0.46 10.18 3.42
CA GLY A 154 -1.08 10.32 2.11
C GLY A 154 -1.16 9.00 1.36
N LEU A 155 -1.04 9.04 0.04
CA LEU A 155 -1.01 7.83 -0.78
C LEU A 155 0.17 6.96 -0.34
N THR A 156 -0.16 5.76 0.13
CA THR A 156 0.80 4.83 0.71
C THR A 156 0.87 3.57 -0.12
N ARG A 157 2.07 3.15 -0.47
CA ARG A 157 2.31 1.94 -1.24
C ARG A 157 2.80 0.80 -0.36
N VAL A 158 2.23 -0.37 -0.58
CA VAL A 158 2.69 -1.65 -0.05
C VAL A 158 3.19 -2.49 -1.22
N VAL A 159 4.47 -2.80 -1.22
CA VAL A 159 5.10 -3.70 -2.21
C VAL A 159 5.25 -5.07 -1.58
N TRP A 160 4.54 -6.04 -2.09
CA TRP A 160 4.70 -7.43 -1.71
C TRP A 160 5.77 -8.07 -2.58
N GLU A 161 6.93 -8.35 -2.03
CA GLU A 161 7.99 -9.06 -2.72
C GLU A 161 7.74 -10.58 -2.63
N LEU A 162 7.20 -11.12 -3.71
CA LEU A 162 6.86 -12.55 -3.77
C LEU A 162 8.07 -13.44 -4.01
N ASN A 163 9.17 -12.89 -4.53
CA ASN A 163 10.47 -13.54 -4.59
C ASN A 163 11.45 -12.78 -3.70
N GLU A 164 12.52 -13.47 -3.28
CA GLU A 164 13.58 -12.87 -2.47
C GLU A 164 14.25 -11.71 -3.24
N VAL A 165 14.56 -10.65 -2.52
CA VAL A 165 15.39 -9.54 -3.00
C VAL A 165 16.68 -9.54 -2.18
N ARG A 166 17.82 -9.83 -2.81
CA ARG A 166 19.13 -9.77 -2.19
C ARG A 166 19.76 -8.40 -2.35
N GLU A 167 20.76 -8.14 -1.54
CA GLU A 167 21.57 -6.93 -1.71
C GLU A 167 22.20 -6.90 -3.11
N GLY A 168 21.98 -5.81 -3.85
CA GLY A 168 22.47 -5.64 -5.21
C GLY A 168 21.58 -6.21 -6.32
N ASP A 169 20.53 -6.97 -6.02
CA ASP A 169 19.62 -7.51 -7.04
C ASP A 169 18.85 -6.40 -7.80
N GLY A 170 18.72 -5.22 -7.21
CA GLY A 170 17.91 -4.13 -7.76
C GLY A 170 16.57 -4.00 -7.03
N GLY A 171 15.53 -3.58 -7.74
CA GLY A 171 14.21 -3.38 -7.15
C GLY A 171 13.82 -1.92 -7.01
N THR A 172 13.31 -1.52 -5.86
CA THR A 172 12.95 -0.14 -5.57
C THR A 172 14.01 0.51 -4.68
N MET A 173 14.37 1.75 -4.99
CA MET A 173 15.25 2.58 -4.16
C MET A 173 14.50 3.81 -3.66
N PHE A 174 14.92 4.30 -2.52
CA PHE A 174 14.33 5.42 -1.80
C PHE A 174 15.37 6.49 -1.49
N LEU A 175 14.99 7.75 -1.65
CA LEU A 175 15.74 8.86 -1.12
C LEU A 175 15.17 9.20 0.27
N SER A 176 15.67 8.50 1.29
CA SER A 176 15.13 8.55 2.65
C SER A 176 15.03 9.98 3.19
N GLY A 177 13.89 10.31 3.83
CA GLY A 177 13.62 11.64 4.36
C GLY A 177 13.11 12.66 3.34
N SER A 178 13.13 12.36 2.04
CA SER A 178 12.71 13.31 0.99
C SER A 178 11.21 13.66 1.05
N HIS A 179 10.37 12.86 1.69
CA HIS A 179 8.95 13.13 1.93
C HIS A 179 8.72 14.35 2.84
N LYS A 180 9.76 14.78 3.58
CA LYS A 180 9.75 15.95 4.46
C LYS A 180 10.61 17.10 3.93
N SER A 181 11.25 16.95 2.77
CA SER A 181 12.14 17.97 2.23
C SER A 181 11.33 19.21 1.80
N ALA A 182 11.69 20.36 2.36
CA ALA A 182 11.11 21.64 2.00
C ALA A 182 11.70 22.21 0.69
N PHE A 183 12.81 21.66 0.21
CA PHE A 183 13.49 22.13 -0.99
C PHE A 183 13.32 21.18 -2.15
N PRO A 184 13.28 21.70 -3.38
CA PRO A 184 13.25 20.89 -4.59
C PRO A 184 14.45 19.96 -4.66
N ARG A 185 14.27 18.75 -5.15
CA ARG A 185 15.36 17.80 -5.33
C ARG A 185 16.36 18.30 -6.40
N PRO A 186 17.65 18.43 -6.06
CA PRO A 186 18.68 18.77 -7.04
C PRO A 186 18.81 17.73 -8.15
N SER A 187 19.12 18.15 -9.37
CA SER A 187 19.29 17.24 -10.52
C SER A 187 20.40 16.19 -10.32
N ALA A 188 21.42 16.49 -9.51
CA ALA A 188 22.45 15.53 -9.14
C ALA A 188 21.90 14.28 -8.43
N LEU A 189 20.77 14.39 -7.73
CA LEU A 189 20.07 13.28 -7.09
C LEU A 189 19.18 12.46 -8.04
N ASN A 190 19.14 12.78 -9.33
CA ASN A 190 18.53 11.91 -10.34
C ASN A 190 19.41 10.70 -10.68
N LYS A 191 20.71 10.75 -10.32
CA LYS A 191 21.64 9.64 -10.51
C LYS A 191 21.48 8.64 -9.35
N ARG A 192 21.14 7.39 -9.70
CA ARG A 192 20.88 6.29 -8.74
C ARG A 192 22.14 5.86 -7.97
N GLU A 193 23.33 6.19 -8.49
CA GLU A 193 24.63 5.93 -7.85
C GLU A 193 24.96 6.91 -6.71
N ASN A 194 24.14 7.93 -6.52
CA ASN A 194 24.34 8.86 -5.42
C ASN A 194 24.11 8.12 -4.07
N PRO A 195 25.04 8.27 -3.10
CA PRO A 195 25.00 7.52 -1.84
C PRO A 195 23.81 7.84 -0.92
N LEU A 196 23.00 8.85 -1.25
CA LEU A 196 21.76 9.14 -0.53
C LEU A 196 20.60 8.20 -0.93
N TRP A 197 20.72 7.44 -2.01
CA TRP A 197 19.76 6.43 -2.36
C TRP A 197 19.98 5.17 -1.53
N GLU A 198 18.90 4.70 -0.90
CA GLU A 198 18.87 3.45 -0.15
C GLU A 198 18.00 2.42 -0.86
N SER A 199 18.40 1.16 -0.81
CA SER A 199 17.62 0.01 -1.26
C SER A 199 17.37 -0.91 -0.07
N TYR A 200 16.68 -2.00 -0.31
CA TYR A 200 16.40 -3.04 0.68
C TYR A 200 16.76 -4.41 0.14
N ALA A 201 17.02 -5.32 1.07
CA ALA A 201 17.03 -6.75 0.85
C ALA A 201 15.98 -7.38 1.77
N CYS A 202 15.24 -8.36 1.29
CA CYS A 202 14.23 -9.04 2.09
C CYS A 202 13.95 -10.45 1.59
N PRO A 203 13.57 -11.38 2.48
CA PRO A 203 13.11 -12.70 2.07
C PRO A 203 11.79 -12.60 1.27
N ALA A 204 11.52 -13.65 0.50
CA ALA A 204 10.25 -13.78 -0.19
C ALA A 204 9.05 -13.73 0.80
N GLY A 205 7.94 -13.14 0.39
CA GLY A 205 6.76 -12.95 1.23
C GLY A 205 6.85 -11.76 2.18
N SER A 206 7.78 -10.84 1.94
CA SER A 206 7.91 -9.58 2.69
C SER A 206 7.07 -8.47 2.11
N ALA A 207 6.71 -7.50 2.95
CA ALA A 207 6.08 -6.25 2.51
C ALA A 207 7.01 -5.06 2.74
N VAL A 208 7.18 -4.19 1.74
CA VAL A 208 7.86 -2.90 1.85
C VAL A 208 6.81 -1.81 1.75
N ILE A 209 6.71 -0.97 2.77
CA ILE A 209 5.68 0.06 2.88
C ILE A 209 6.33 1.43 2.81
N PHE A 210 5.83 2.30 1.94
CA PHE A 210 6.33 3.66 1.82
C PHE A 210 5.24 4.66 1.42
N THR A 211 5.43 5.93 1.78
CA THR A 211 4.59 7.03 1.30
C THR A 211 4.98 7.44 -0.11
N GLU A 212 4.02 7.67 -1.00
CA GLU A 212 4.27 8.22 -2.36
C GLU A 212 4.83 9.66 -2.34
N ALA A 213 4.74 10.35 -1.19
CA ALA A 213 5.45 11.62 -0.98
C ALA A 213 6.98 11.45 -0.97
N LEU A 214 7.48 10.24 -0.74
CA LEU A 214 8.90 9.89 -0.74
C LEU A 214 9.43 9.81 -2.17
N CYS A 215 10.58 10.41 -2.44
CA CYS A 215 11.26 10.21 -3.71
C CYS A 215 11.75 8.76 -3.83
N HIS A 216 11.33 8.10 -4.89
CA HIS A 216 11.68 6.71 -5.15
C HIS A 216 11.92 6.44 -6.63
N THR A 217 12.56 5.33 -6.93
CA THR A 217 12.91 4.90 -8.29
C THR A 217 12.96 3.38 -8.38
N GLY A 218 12.71 2.84 -9.55
CA GLY A 218 13.08 1.45 -9.84
C GLY A 218 14.51 1.37 -10.34
N THR A 219 15.14 0.22 -10.15
CA THR A 219 16.49 -0.06 -10.66
C THR A 219 16.51 -1.29 -11.51
N LEU A 220 17.61 -1.47 -12.24
CA LEU A 220 17.87 -2.67 -13.02
C LEU A 220 17.77 -3.91 -12.12
N TRP A 221 17.03 -4.92 -12.55
CA TRP A 221 17.04 -6.21 -11.91
C TRP A 221 18.24 -7.02 -12.43
N THR A 222 19.14 -7.41 -11.53
CA THR A 222 20.42 -8.04 -11.89
C THR A 222 20.47 -9.53 -11.58
N ASN A 223 19.52 -10.05 -10.79
CA ASN A 223 19.49 -11.46 -10.42
C ASN A 223 19.14 -12.34 -11.63
N GLU A 224 20.05 -13.23 -12.00
CA GLU A 224 19.89 -14.17 -13.12
C GLU A 224 19.30 -15.52 -12.69
N THR A 225 19.16 -15.77 -11.38
CA THR A 225 18.68 -17.04 -10.84
C THR A 225 17.16 -17.10 -10.78
N TRP A 226 16.52 -15.95 -10.46
CA TRP A 226 15.05 -15.80 -10.46
C TRP A 226 14.64 -14.39 -10.83
N ASP A 227 13.45 -14.30 -11.37
CA ASP A 227 12.84 -13.04 -11.73
C ASP A 227 12.31 -12.30 -10.48
N ARG A 228 12.24 -10.99 -10.52
CA ARG A 228 11.48 -10.24 -9.53
C ARG A 228 9.99 -10.38 -9.82
N LEU A 229 9.24 -10.94 -8.90
CA LEU A 229 7.79 -10.95 -8.92
C LEU A 229 7.29 -10.18 -7.70
N CYS A 230 6.58 -9.09 -7.92
CA CYS A 230 6.06 -8.28 -6.83
C CYS A 230 4.71 -7.65 -7.18
N LEU A 231 3.91 -7.41 -6.14
CA LEU A 231 2.60 -6.77 -6.25
C LEU A 231 2.65 -5.42 -5.54
N PHE A 232 2.37 -4.36 -6.28
CA PHE A 232 2.28 -2.99 -5.77
C PHE A 232 0.84 -2.65 -5.47
N THR A 233 0.52 -2.44 -4.20
CA THR A 233 -0.82 -2.05 -3.76
C THR A 233 -0.78 -0.68 -3.13
N CYS A 234 -1.60 0.24 -3.60
CA CYS A 234 -1.72 1.57 -3.02
C CYS A 234 -2.98 1.69 -2.17
N TYR A 235 -2.79 2.37 -1.04
CA TYR A 235 -3.86 2.74 -0.13
C TYR A 235 -3.92 4.25 0.04
N ASN A 236 -5.11 4.74 0.31
CA ASN A 236 -5.35 6.16 0.53
C ASN A 236 -6.28 6.37 1.72
N THR A 237 -6.36 7.60 2.19
CA THR A 237 -7.42 7.98 3.12
C THR A 237 -8.78 7.80 2.45
N ILE A 238 -9.82 7.66 3.24
CA ILE A 238 -11.19 7.40 2.76
C ILE A 238 -11.75 8.48 1.86
N ASN A 239 -11.21 9.69 1.91
CA ASN A 239 -11.69 10.87 1.18
C ASN A 239 -10.84 11.23 -0.05
N ALA A 240 -9.90 10.38 -0.45
CA ALA A 240 -9.06 10.58 -1.62
C ALA A 240 -8.91 9.31 -2.47
N LYS A 241 -8.78 9.46 -3.78
CA LYS A 241 -8.45 8.40 -4.72
C LYS A 241 -7.61 8.99 -5.85
N TRP A 242 -6.45 8.42 -6.06
CA TRP A 242 -5.53 8.80 -7.12
C TRP A 242 -5.74 7.99 -8.41
N GLY A 243 -5.78 6.65 -8.27
CA GLY A 243 -5.93 5.75 -9.40
C GLY A 243 -7.40 5.55 -9.79
N LYS A 244 -7.70 5.50 -11.10
CA LYS A 244 -9.05 5.19 -11.60
C LYS A 244 -9.38 3.70 -11.53
N ALA A 245 -8.35 2.82 -11.58
CA ALA A 245 -8.55 1.39 -11.60
C ALA A 245 -9.21 0.88 -10.32
N CYS A 246 -10.15 -0.04 -10.49
CA CYS A 246 -10.81 -0.75 -9.41
C CYS A 246 -11.06 -2.19 -9.90
N PRO A 247 -10.98 -3.20 -9.05
CA PRO A 247 -11.42 -4.54 -9.37
C PRO A 247 -12.88 -4.56 -9.83
N SER A 248 -13.25 -5.56 -10.62
CA SER A 248 -14.66 -5.73 -11.03
C SER A 248 -15.57 -6.00 -9.82
N LYS A 249 -16.85 -5.72 -9.99
CA LYS A 249 -17.87 -6.02 -8.96
C LYS A 249 -17.82 -7.49 -8.53
N THR A 250 -17.68 -8.41 -9.49
CA THR A 250 -17.59 -9.85 -9.24
C THR A 250 -16.41 -10.19 -8.32
N VAL A 251 -15.24 -9.63 -8.57
CA VAL A 251 -14.06 -9.83 -7.73
C VAL A 251 -14.30 -9.30 -6.32
N ILE A 252 -14.81 -8.10 -6.19
CA ILE A 252 -15.00 -7.49 -4.87
C ILE A 252 -16.08 -8.22 -4.07
N GLU A 253 -17.18 -8.67 -4.69
CA GLU A 253 -18.24 -9.42 -4.02
C GLU A 253 -17.80 -10.82 -3.56
N SER A 254 -16.70 -11.35 -4.10
CA SER A 254 -16.09 -12.59 -3.61
C SER A 254 -15.33 -12.41 -2.27
N PHE A 255 -15.01 -11.19 -1.90
CA PHE A 255 -14.27 -10.91 -0.65
C PHE A 255 -15.19 -10.94 0.59
N PRO A 256 -14.64 -11.23 1.78
CA PRO A 256 -15.34 -11.00 3.04
C PRO A 256 -15.88 -9.57 3.15
N LEU A 257 -17.05 -9.37 3.74
CA LEU A 257 -17.72 -8.07 3.82
C LEU A 257 -16.82 -6.94 4.35
N LYS A 258 -16.01 -7.23 5.36
CA LYS A 258 -15.06 -6.25 5.90
C LYS A 258 -14.00 -5.85 4.89
N ARG A 259 -13.43 -6.81 4.13
CA ARG A 259 -12.43 -6.52 3.07
C ARG A 259 -13.04 -5.69 1.95
N GLN A 260 -14.32 -5.89 1.65
CA GLN A 260 -15.06 -5.08 0.68
C GLN A 260 -15.07 -3.59 1.05
N THR A 261 -14.98 -3.22 2.33
CA THR A 261 -14.96 -1.82 2.77
C THR A 261 -13.75 -1.03 2.26
N LEU A 262 -12.68 -1.70 1.84
CA LEU A 262 -11.54 -1.08 1.18
C LEU A 262 -11.89 -0.44 -0.16
N PHE A 263 -12.94 -0.91 -0.81
CA PHE A 263 -13.36 -0.49 -2.17
C PHE A 263 -14.51 0.51 -2.17
N ARG A 264 -14.91 1.01 -1.01
CA ARG A 264 -15.96 2.02 -0.91
C ARG A 264 -15.60 3.28 -1.70
N GLY A 265 -16.60 4.03 -2.15
CA GLY A 265 -16.45 5.31 -2.83
C GLY A 265 -15.74 6.35 -1.98
N ILE A 266 -15.30 7.42 -2.62
CA ILE A 266 -14.75 8.61 -1.93
C ILE A 266 -15.84 9.25 -1.10
N TRP A 267 -15.53 9.55 0.15
CA TRP A 267 -16.52 10.10 1.05
C TRP A 267 -15.91 11.17 1.96
N HIS A 268 -16.55 12.33 1.92
CA HIS A 268 -16.22 13.45 2.78
C HIS A 268 -17.43 13.70 3.66
N GLY A 269 -17.49 13.25 4.81
CA GLY A 269 -18.66 13.65 5.44
C GLY A 269 -18.93 13.16 6.83
N MET A 270 -19.67 13.95 7.52
CA MET A 270 -20.36 13.55 8.72
C MET A 270 -21.63 12.83 8.29
N GLY A 271 -21.70 11.55 8.49
CA GLY A 271 -22.87 10.75 8.19
C GLY A 271 -22.65 9.30 8.54
N GLU A 272 -23.72 8.55 8.54
CA GLU A 272 -23.64 7.10 8.71
C GLU A 272 -22.73 6.52 7.62
N VAL A 273 -21.89 5.54 7.97
CA VAL A 273 -21.16 4.76 6.99
C VAL A 273 -22.20 4.02 6.16
N PRO A 274 -22.49 4.45 4.93
CA PRO A 274 -23.51 3.80 4.13
C PRO A 274 -23.10 2.36 3.87
N GLY A 275 -24.07 1.51 3.65
CA GLY A 275 -23.83 0.11 3.32
C GLY A 275 -22.89 -0.02 2.12
N ILE A 276 -22.02 -0.99 2.16
CA ILE A 276 -20.97 -1.27 1.20
C ILE A 276 -21.50 -1.28 -0.24
N ASN A 277 -22.63 -1.91 -0.47
CA ASN A 277 -23.23 -2.06 -1.79
C ASN A 277 -23.53 -0.74 -2.51
N LYS A 278 -23.85 0.33 -1.79
CA LYS A 278 -24.15 1.64 -2.38
C LYS A 278 -22.93 2.28 -3.06
N TYR A 279 -21.75 2.08 -2.51
CA TYR A 279 -20.52 2.63 -3.09
C TYR A 279 -19.98 1.80 -4.25
N TYR A 280 -20.25 0.52 -4.23
CA TYR A 280 -19.92 -0.38 -5.30
C TYR A 280 -20.56 0.01 -6.62
N ASP A 281 -21.86 0.25 -6.57
CA ASP A 281 -22.61 0.61 -7.76
C ASP A 281 -22.10 1.96 -8.31
N ASP A 282 -21.73 2.91 -7.47
CA ASP A 282 -21.20 4.20 -7.88
C ASP A 282 -19.78 4.09 -8.48
N VAL A 283 -18.92 3.24 -7.95
CA VAL A 283 -17.56 3.02 -8.49
C VAL A 283 -17.61 2.28 -9.84
N ASN A 284 -18.46 1.27 -9.95
CA ASN A 284 -18.55 0.44 -11.16
C ASN A 284 -19.35 1.07 -12.30
N THR A 285 -20.15 2.08 -12.04
CA THR A 285 -20.93 2.80 -13.09
C THR A 285 -20.13 3.87 -13.82
N GLY A 286 -18.85 4.04 -13.50
CA GLY A 286 -17.98 5.04 -14.14
C GLY A 286 -18.36 6.50 -13.83
N ARG A 287 -19.21 6.73 -12.82
CA ARG A 287 -19.62 8.08 -12.42
C ARG A 287 -18.51 8.90 -11.77
N PHE A 288 -17.39 8.27 -11.47
CA PHE A 288 -16.14 8.90 -11.01
C PHE A 288 -15.05 8.77 -12.09
N GLY A 289 -15.40 9.10 -13.31
CA GLY A 289 -14.47 9.17 -14.43
C GLY A 289 -13.56 10.41 -14.39
#